data_c238ad9d81b026ee82b77c515b4f101f
#
_entry.id   c238ad9d81b026ee82b77c515b4f101f
#
_cell.length_a   1.000
_cell.length_b   1.000
_cell.length_c   1.000
_cell.angle_alpha   90.00
_cell.angle_beta   90.00
_cell.angle_gamma   90.00
#
_symmetry.space_group_name_H-M   'P 1'
#
loop_
_entity.id
_entity.type
_entity.pdbx_description
1 polymer ?
#
loop_
_entity_poly.entity_id
_entity_poly.type
_entity_poly.pdbx_seq_one_letter_code
_entity_poly.pdbx_strand_id
1 'polypeptide(L)'
;MAESNHFALHLERYLKTLLQQGKSEHTVSAYRRDLSELMRLLPDNLENGLPTRRDFVAVLKKLSQKGLSESSLARKLSVWRQYCSWLVQIEVMESDPTFNMKAPRLPERLPKALPQEPLNHILDHAPVDDELDVRDKAMFELMYGSGLRLSEIQGLNLDGIVLDEGWVSVKGKGGKQRQVPLVAKSIAALRDYLAVRIAKEGEQALFTNKNGGRLGQRQIQKRLQAWAVRVGSASHISPHMMRHSYATHLLQASGDIRAVQELLGHSNLSATQVYTKLDFDHLARVYDEAHPRAKRKK
;
A
#
# COMPACT_ATOMS: atom_id res chain seq x y z
N MET A 1 17.13 41.87 13.33
CA MET A 1 17.57 40.46 13.42
C MET A 1 16.35 39.62 13.08
N ALA A 2 16.41 38.80 12.05
CA ALA A 2 15.28 37.93 11.73
C ALA A 2 15.08 36.96 12.90
N GLU A 3 13.93 37.01 13.58
CA GLU A 3 13.58 36.03 14.60
C GLU A 3 13.69 34.67 13.97
N SER A 4 14.56 33.85 14.53
CA SER A 4 14.79 32.50 13.99
C SER A 4 13.48 31.73 14.08
N ASN A 5 13.03 31.17 12.97
CA ASN A 5 11.80 30.37 12.89
C ASN A 5 11.95 29.14 13.78
N HIS A 6 11.59 29.28 15.05
CA HIS A 6 11.69 28.21 16.06
C HIS A 6 10.94 26.95 15.64
N PHE A 7 9.86 27.10 14.90
CA PHE A 7 9.07 25.98 14.39
C PHE A 7 9.85 25.10 13.41
N ALA A 8 10.62 25.71 12.51
CA ALA A 8 11.40 24.97 11.50
C ALA A 8 12.68 24.33 12.09
N LEU A 9 13.24 24.93 13.15
CA LEU A 9 14.53 24.52 13.72
C LEU A 9 14.53 23.05 14.22
N HIS A 10 13.37 22.57 14.66
CA HIS A 10 13.22 21.24 15.25
C HIS A 10 12.84 20.13 14.28
N LEU A 11 12.65 20.43 12.99
CA LEU A 11 12.18 19.46 11.98
C LEU A 11 13.08 18.21 11.93
N GLU A 12 14.39 18.40 11.77
CA GLU A 12 15.33 17.27 11.62
C GLU A 12 15.38 16.40 12.87
N ARG A 13 15.32 17.02 14.06
CA ARG A 13 15.25 16.30 15.34
C ARG A 13 13.98 15.46 15.43
N TYR A 14 12.83 16.01 15.03
CA TYR A 14 11.58 15.27 14.99
C TYR A 14 11.64 14.07 14.04
N LEU A 15 12.13 14.27 12.80
CA LEU A 15 12.25 13.20 11.82
C LEU A 15 13.18 12.08 12.30
N LYS A 16 14.25 12.42 12.99
CA LYS A 16 15.15 11.44 13.64
C LYS A 16 14.43 10.66 14.74
N THR A 17 13.59 11.32 15.54
CA THR A 17 12.76 10.67 16.57
C THR A 17 11.78 9.67 15.94
N LEU A 18 11.18 9.99 14.80
CA LEU A 18 10.30 9.06 14.09
C LEU A 18 11.03 7.78 13.61
N LEU A 19 12.27 7.91 13.14
CA LEU A 19 13.10 6.75 12.78
C LEU A 19 13.41 5.88 14.01
N GLN A 20 13.76 6.50 15.14
CA GLN A 20 14.02 5.81 16.41
C GLN A 20 12.77 5.07 16.92
N GLN A 21 11.58 5.60 16.66
CA GLN A 21 10.30 4.95 16.96
C GLN A 21 9.93 3.83 15.97
N GLY A 22 10.82 3.46 15.05
CA GLY A 22 10.59 2.39 14.08
C GLY A 22 9.67 2.77 12.90
N LYS A 23 9.46 4.06 12.65
CA LYS A 23 8.76 4.48 11.40
C LYS A 23 9.64 4.21 10.20
N SER A 24 9.02 3.75 9.10
CA SER A 24 9.75 3.48 7.86
C SER A 24 10.32 4.76 7.25
N GLU A 25 11.43 4.66 6.51
CA GLU A 25 12.03 5.77 5.76
C GLU A 25 11.02 6.45 4.81
N HIS A 26 10.14 5.66 4.17
CA HIS A 26 9.05 6.20 3.35
C HIS A 26 8.08 7.08 4.15
N THR A 27 7.74 6.66 5.36
CA THR A 27 6.89 7.44 6.26
C THR A 27 7.59 8.75 6.64
N VAL A 28 8.85 8.68 7.06
CA VAL A 28 9.64 9.85 7.45
C VAL A 28 9.82 10.81 6.27
N SER A 29 10.09 10.30 5.08
CA SER A 29 10.18 11.11 3.86
C SER A 29 8.84 11.80 3.51
N ALA A 30 7.70 11.14 3.73
CA ALA A 30 6.38 11.74 3.54
C ALA A 30 6.13 12.87 4.56
N TYR A 31 6.47 12.65 5.83
CA TYR A 31 6.37 13.67 6.90
C TYR A 31 7.26 14.87 6.59
N ARG A 32 8.51 14.63 6.18
CA ARG A 32 9.43 15.69 5.75
C ARG A 32 8.80 16.56 4.66
N ARG A 33 8.24 15.96 3.60
CA ARG A 33 7.60 16.71 2.51
C ARG A 33 6.42 17.54 2.99
N ASP A 34 5.55 16.96 3.83
CA ASP A 34 4.36 17.65 4.32
C ASP A 34 4.70 18.80 5.27
N LEU A 35 5.71 18.63 6.14
CA LEU A 35 6.17 19.67 7.06
C LEU A 35 6.98 20.75 6.34
N SER A 36 7.84 20.38 5.40
CA SER A 36 8.57 21.37 4.58
C SER A 36 7.63 22.21 3.71
N GLU A 37 6.54 21.61 3.20
CA GLU A 37 5.52 22.37 2.47
C GLU A 37 4.76 23.31 3.41
N LEU A 38 4.40 22.88 4.61
CA LEU A 38 3.80 23.73 5.63
C LEU A 38 4.69 24.96 5.91
N MET A 39 5.97 24.73 6.22
CA MET A 39 6.93 25.78 6.55
C MET A 39 7.09 26.82 5.44
N ARG A 40 7.05 26.39 4.17
CA ARG A 40 7.08 27.32 3.02
C ARG A 40 5.80 28.12 2.83
N LEU A 41 4.68 27.70 3.38
CA LEU A 41 3.39 28.34 3.24
C LEU A 41 3.00 29.21 4.42
N LEU A 42 3.66 29.01 5.55
CA LEU A 42 3.55 29.86 6.75
C LEU A 42 4.09 31.27 6.46
N PRO A 43 3.60 32.31 7.16
CA PRO A 43 4.16 33.67 7.06
C PRO A 43 5.61 33.72 7.56
N ASP A 44 6.41 34.62 7.01
CA ASP A 44 7.80 34.81 7.44
C ASP A 44 7.92 35.44 8.85
N ASN A 45 6.89 36.21 9.25
CA ASN A 45 6.80 36.91 10.54
C ASN A 45 5.85 36.18 11.49
N LEU A 46 6.28 35.01 11.99
CA LEU A 46 5.54 34.29 13.00
C LEU A 46 5.72 34.93 14.38
N GLU A 47 4.63 35.04 15.14
CA GLU A 47 4.65 35.54 16.52
C GLU A 47 5.50 34.61 17.39
N ASN A 48 6.54 35.14 18.01
CA ASN A 48 7.56 34.38 18.75
C ASN A 48 8.19 33.22 17.95
N GLY A 49 8.24 33.30 16.62
CA GLY A 49 8.75 32.26 15.72
C GLY A 49 7.92 30.97 15.67
N LEU A 50 6.68 30.97 16.17
CA LEU A 50 5.78 29.83 16.23
C LEU A 50 4.43 30.13 15.52
N PRO A 51 3.86 29.18 14.75
CA PRO A 51 2.61 29.36 14.06
C PRO A 51 1.41 29.28 15.01
N THR A 52 0.45 30.16 14.80
CA THR A 52 -0.84 30.19 15.50
C THR A 52 -1.88 29.31 14.79
N ARG A 53 -3.02 29.08 15.43
CA ARG A 53 -4.17 28.39 14.80
C ARG A 53 -4.62 29.07 13.51
N ARG A 54 -4.57 30.40 13.43
CA ARG A 54 -4.96 31.17 12.22
C ARG A 54 -4.05 30.84 11.06
N ASP A 55 -2.76 30.68 11.29
CA ASP A 55 -1.76 30.34 10.26
C ASP A 55 -2.02 28.96 9.68
N PHE A 56 -2.29 27.95 10.50
CA PHE A 56 -2.66 26.62 10.05
C PHE A 56 -3.94 26.62 9.21
N VAL A 57 -4.97 27.36 9.63
CA VAL A 57 -6.22 27.51 8.89
C VAL A 57 -5.97 28.18 7.53
N ALA A 58 -5.16 29.24 7.50
CA ALA A 58 -4.80 29.95 6.27
C ALA A 58 -4.06 29.03 5.29
N VAL A 59 -3.11 28.22 5.78
CA VAL A 59 -2.39 27.25 4.95
C VAL A 59 -3.33 26.16 4.42
N LEU A 60 -4.24 25.61 5.25
CA LEU A 60 -5.23 24.64 4.79
C LEU A 60 -6.13 25.24 3.68
N LYS A 61 -6.60 26.48 3.85
CA LYS A 61 -7.41 27.18 2.85
C LYS A 61 -6.63 27.35 1.53
N LYS A 62 -5.37 27.78 1.61
CA LYS A 62 -4.48 27.94 0.45
C LYS A 62 -4.24 26.62 -0.30
N LEU A 63 -4.06 25.52 0.42
CA LEU A 63 -3.92 24.19 -0.16
C LEU A 63 -5.22 23.68 -0.79
N SER A 64 -6.36 23.93 -0.17
CA SER A 64 -7.69 23.62 -0.73
C SER A 64 -7.94 24.40 -2.03
N GLN A 65 -7.62 25.68 -2.05
CA GLN A 65 -7.73 26.52 -3.26
C GLN A 65 -6.79 26.07 -4.40
N LYS A 66 -5.68 25.43 -4.09
CA LYS A 66 -4.79 24.77 -5.06
C LYS A 66 -5.32 23.43 -5.57
N GLY A 67 -6.53 23.02 -5.17
CA GLY A 67 -7.16 21.78 -5.64
C GLY A 67 -6.71 20.51 -4.93
N LEU A 68 -6.08 20.58 -3.74
CA LEU A 68 -5.77 19.38 -2.98
C LEU A 68 -7.07 18.69 -2.52
N SER A 69 -7.12 17.37 -2.65
CA SER A 69 -8.26 16.58 -2.17
C SER A 69 -8.39 16.66 -0.64
N GLU A 70 -9.62 16.51 -0.14
CA GLU A 70 -9.93 16.48 1.30
C GLU A 70 -9.10 15.41 2.04
N SER A 71 -8.91 14.25 1.42
CA SER A 71 -8.05 13.17 1.94
C SER A 71 -6.60 13.63 2.13
N SER A 72 -6.05 14.37 1.16
CA SER A 72 -4.70 14.92 1.24
C SER A 72 -4.58 15.98 2.33
N LEU A 73 -5.59 16.86 2.46
CA LEU A 73 -5.64 17.87 3.50
C LEU A 73 -5.76 17.26 4.90
N ALA A 74 -6.61 16.25 5.07
CA ALA A 74 -6.77 15.51 6.32
C ALA A 74 -5.46 14.82 6.74
N ARG A 75 -4.76 14.18 5.79
CA ARG A 75 -3.46 13.55 6.04
C ARG A 75 -2.41 14.57 6.47
N LYS A 76 -2.32 15.72 5.78
CA LYS A 76 -1.40 16.80 6.14
C LYS A 76 -1.68 17.35 7.53
N LEU A 77 -2.93 17.62 7.85
CA LEU A 77 -3.32 18.08 9.19
C LEU A 77 -2.95 17.07 10.27
N SER A 78 -3.08 15.76 9.99
CA SER A 78 -2.64 14.72 10.92
C SER A 78 -1.13 14.77 11.18
N VAL A 79 -0.31 14.98 10.13
CA VAL A 79 1.15 15.13 10.27
C VAL A 79 1.50 16.38 11.06
N TRP A 80 0.86 17.52 10.77
CA TRP A 80 1.09 18.78 11.47
C TRP A 80 0.74 18.67 12.96
N ARG A 81 -0.38 18.03 13.29
CA ARG A 81 -0.79 17.76 14.67
C ARG A 81 0.25 16.92 15.42
N GLN A 82 0.75 15.85 14.80
CA GLN A 82 1.78 15.01 15.43
C GLN A 82 3.06 15.81 15.68
N TYR A 83 3.44 16.70 14.76
CA TYR A 83 4.61 17.55 14.95
C TYR A 83 4.40 18.60 16.06
N CYS A 84 3.25 19.29 16.07
CA CYS A 84 2.92 20.26 17.13
C CYS A 84 2.83 19.58 18.50
N SER A 85 2.16 18.43 18.60
CA SER A 85 2.10 17.67 19.85
C SER A 85 3.48 17.24 20.34
N TRP A 86 4.40 16.90 19.43
CA TRP A 86 5.78 16.59 19.81
C TRP A 86 6.54 17.85 20.26
N LEU A 87 6.33 19.01 19.63
CA LEU A 87 6.91 20.29 20.08
C LEU A 87 6.42 20.69 21.48
N VAL A 88 5.17 20.40 21.81
CA VAL A 88 4.64 20.59 23.17
C VAL A 88 5.32 19.65 24.16
N GLN A 89 5.54 18.37 23.79
CA GLN A 89 6.24 17.40 24.64
C GLN A 89 7.68 17.78 24.97
N ILE A 90 8.36 18.51 24.07
CA ILE A 90 9.73 18.99 24.29
C ILE A 90 9.78 20.45 24.76
N GLU A 91 8.63 20.98 25.22
CA GLU A 91 8.50 22.32 25.81
C GLU A 91 8.91 23.50 24.91
N VAL A 92 8.85 23.30 23.58
CA VAL A 92 9.06 24.37 22.57
C VAL A 92 7.77 25.15 22.33
N MET A 93 6.62 24.50 22.52
CA MET A 93 5.30 25.13 22.44
C MET A 93 4.53 24.90 23.74
N GLU A 94 3.83 25.91 24.23
CA GLU A 94 2.99 25.78 25.43
C GLU A 94 1.71 24.95 25.16
N SER A 95 1.17 25.04 23.95
CA SER A 95 -0.05 24.34 23.56
C SER A 95 -0.05 24.01 22.06
N ASP A 96 -0.79 22.98 21.67
CA ASP A 96 -0.92 22.56 20.29
C ASP A 96 -1.97 23.42 19.54
N PRO A 97 -1.56 24.31 18.61
CA PRO A 97 -2.47 25.18 17.89
C PRO A 97 -3.39 24.40 16.92
N THR A 98 -3.08 23.15 16.64
CA THR A 98 -3.89 22.27 15.80
C THR A 98 -4.95 21.47 16.59
N PHE A 99 -4.94 21.61 17.93
CA PHE A 99 -5.91 20.98 18.81
C PHE A 99 -7.35 21.32 18.38
N ASN A 100 -8.21 20.32 18.28
CA ASN A 100 -9.60 20.49 17.83
C ASN A 100 -9.79 21.11 16.42
N MET A 101 -8.74 21.22 15.59
CA MET A 101 -8.94 21.53 14.18
C MET A 101 -9.62 20.35 13.49
N LYS A 102 -10.80 20.62 12.89
CA LYS A 102 -11.51 19.56 12.13
C LYS A 102 -10.84 19.37 10.77
N ALA A 103 -10.49 18.14 10.45
CA ALA A 103 -10.13 17.78 9.09
C ALA A 103 -11.35 17.98 8.17
N PRO A 104 -11.14 18.32 6.88
CA PRO A 104 -12.22 18.28 5.91
C PRO A 104 -12.92 16.93 5.96
N ARG A 105 -14.27 16.94 5.91
CA ARG A 105 -15.03 15.68 5.89
C ARG A 105 -14.70 14.93 4.62
N LEU A 106 -14.16 13.73 4.78
CA LEU A 106 -13.99 12.83 3.66
C LEU A 106 -15.38 12.39 3.21
N PRO A 107 -15.73 12.52 1.91
CA PRO A 107 -16.91 11.85 1.42
C PRO A 107 -16.74 10.35 1.73
N GLU A 108 -17.78 9.70 2.26
CA GLU A 108 -17.82 8.26 2.46
C GLU A 108 -17.70 7.56 1.09
N ARG A 109 -16.49 7.45 0.59
CA ARG A 109 -16.18 6.56 -0.51
C ARG A 109 -15.92 5.20 0.09
N LEU A 110 -16.98 4.41 0.22
CA LEU A 110 -16.79 2.96 0.37
C LEU A 110 -15.88 2.53 -0.79
N PRO A 111 -14.71 1.95 -0.52
CA PRO A 111 -13.89 1.39 -1.57
C PRO A 111 -14.75 0.33 -2.26
N LYS A 112 -15.16 0.59 -3.50
CA LYS A 112 -15.95 -0.37 -4.27
C LYS A 112 -15.03 -1.50 -4.65
N ALA A 113 -15.25 -2.67 -4.06
CA ALA A 113 -14.69 -3.89 -4.60
C ALA A 113 -15.16 -4.01 -6.06
N LEU A 114 -14.27 -4.38 -6.96
CA LEU A 114 -14.65 -4.71 -8.32
C LEU A 114 -15.53 -5.97 -8.28
N PRO A 115 -16.64 -6.02 -9.02
CA PRO A 115 -17.42 -7.26 -9.10
C PRO A 115 -16.54 -8.41 -9.61
N GLN A 116 -16.84 -9.63 -9.19
CA GLN A 116 -16.02 -10.79 -9.49
C GLN A 116 -15.92 -11.09 -11.01
N GLU A 117 -17.06 -11.04 -11.71
CA GLU A 117 -17.09 -11.33 -13.17
C GLU A 117 -16.27 -10.36 -14.01
N PRO A 118 -16.41 -9.01 -13.87
CA PRO A 118 -15.55 -8.06 -14.57
C PRO A 118 -14.06 -8.26 -14.27
N LEU A 119 -13.70 -8.55 -13.02
CA LEU A 119 -12.31 -8.78 -12.66
C LEU A 119 -11.74 -10.07 -13.27
N ASN A 120 -12.53 -11.15 -13.24
CA ASN A 120 -12.16 -12.40 -13.91
C ASN A 120 -12.03 -12.20 -15.43
N HIS A 121 -12.96 -11.46 -16.05
CA HIS A 121 -12.90 -11.14 -17.47
C HIS A 121 -11.59 -10.41 -17.84
N ILE A 122 -11.19 -9.42 -17.05
CA ILE A 122 -9.96 -8.67 -17.25
C ILE A 122 -8.73 -9.57 -17.18
N LEU A 123 -8.69 -10.53 -16.25
CA LEU A 123 -7.56 -11.44 -16.08
C LEU A 123 -7.53 -12.56 -17.12
N ASP A 124 -8.70 -13.00 -17.62
CA ASP A 124 -8.81 -14.14 -18.54
C ASP A 124 -8.68 -13.73 -20.02
N HIS A 125 -9.07 -12.52 -20.41
CA HIS A 125 -9.23 -12.12 -21.81
C HIS A 125 -8.26 -11.03 -22.28
N ALA A 126 -7.36 -10.53 -21.43
CA ALA A 126 -6.38 -9.57 -21.91
C ALA A 126 -5.42 -10.24 -22.89
N PRO A 127 -5.13 -9.59 -24.03
CA PRO A 127 -4.19 -10.12 -25.01
C PRO A 127 -2.79 -10.19 -24.37
N VAL A 128 -2.06 -11.26 -24.68
CA VAL A 128 -0.70 -11.53 -24.24
C VAL A 128 0.15 -11.61 -25.49
N ASP A 129 0.77 -10.49 -25.85
CA ASP A 129 1.44 -10.32 -27.15
C ASP A 129 2.96 -10.48 -27.03
N ASP A 130 3.52 -10.23 -25.83
CA ASP A 130 4.96 -10.27 -25.56
C ASP A 130 5.28 -10.82 -24.14
N GLU A 131 6.56 -10.99 -23.83
CA GLU A 131 7.05 -11.49 -22.54
C GLU A 131 6.68 -10.55 -21.37
N LEU A 132 6.52 -9.25 -21.63
CA LEU A 132 6.10 -8.30 -20.62
C LEU A 132 4.61 -8.45 -20.30
N ASP A 133 3.81 -8.85 -21.25
CA ASP A 133 2.39 -9.15 -21.04
C ASP A 133 2.22 -10.49 -20.28
N VAL A 134 3.05 -11.51 -20.59
CA VAL A 134 3.10 -12.77 -19.80
C VAL A 134 3.45 -12.46 -18.34
N ARG A 135 4.46 -11.61 -18.10
CA ARG A 135 4.81 -11.12 -16.76
C ARG A 135 3.64 -10.43 -16.08
N ASP A 136 3.00 -9.50 -16.78
CA ASP A 136 1.92 -8.68 -16.22
C ASP A 136 0.71 -9.55 -15.86
N LYS A 137 0.36 -10.53 -16.69
CA LYS A 137 -0.66 -11.52 -16.39
C LYS A 137 -0.34 -12.29 -15.12
N ALA A 138 0.88 -12.82 -14.99
CA ALA A 138 1.31 -13.55 -13.80
C ALA A 138 1.26 -12.66 -12.54
N MET A 139 1.71 -11.42 -12.66
CA MET A 139 1.70 -10.46 -11.57
C MET A 139 0.28 -10.11 -11.11
N PHE A 140 -0.66 -9.88 -12.04
CA PHE A 140 -2.04 -9.49 -11.70
C PHE A 140 -2.85 -10.69 -11.21
N GLU A 141 -2.62 -11.89 -11.74
CA GLU A 141 -3.16 -13.14 -11.19
C GLU A 141 -2.71 -13.35 -9.74
N LEU A 142 -1.43 -13.11 -9.46
CA LEU A 142 -0.89 -13.21 -8.10
C LEU A 142 -1.46 -12.13 -7.18
N MET A 143 -1.60 -10.89 -7.66
CA MET A 143 -2.17 -9.79 -6.87
C MET A 143 -3.61 -10.06 -6.44
N TYR A 144 -4.44 -10.56 -7.34
CA TYR A 144 -5.82 -10.89 -7.03
C TYR A 144 -5.92 -12.24 -6.32
N GLY A 145 -5.19 -13.25 -6.79
CA GLY A 145 -5.22 -14.59 -6.24
C GLY A 145 -4.75 -14.68 -4.78
N SER A 146 -3.80 -13.85 -4.37
CA SER A 146 -3.22 -13.90 -3.02
C SER A 146 -3.43 -12.61 -2.22
N GLY A 147 -4.11 -11.62 -2.76
CA GLY A 147 -4.42 -10.37 -2.09
C GLY A 147 -3.20 -9.57 -1.61
N LEU A 148 -2.05 -9.69 -2.27
CA LEU A 148 -0.79 -9.08 -1.84
C LEU A 148 -0.80 -7.56 -1.97
N ARG A 149 -0.09 -6.88 -1.07
CA ARG A 149 0.13 -5.43 -1.17
C ARG A 149 1.09 -5.13 -2.32
N LEU A 150 0.96 -3.95 -2.92
CA LEU A 150 1.88 -3.50 -3.98
C LEU A 150 3.36 -3.61 -3.60
N SER A 151 3.70 -3.24 -2.36
CA SER A 151 5.07 -3.35 -1.84
C SER A 151 5.52 -4.80 -1.65
N GLU A 152 4.60 -5.70 -1.32
CA GLU A 152 4.88 -7.13 -1.19
C GLU A 152 5.15 -7.73 -2.57
N ILE A 153 4.31 -7.44 -3.58
CA ILE A 153 4.54 -7.84 -4.98
C ILE A 153 5.90 -7.35 -5.50
N GLN A 154 6.19 -6.07 -5.30
CA GLN A 154 7.46 -5.47 -5.71
C GLN A 154 8.67 -6.10 -5.02
N GLY A 155 8.51 -6.51 -3.76
CA GLY A 155 9.57 -7.08 -2.94
C GLY A 155 9.79 -8.59 -3.12
N LEU A 156 8.94 -9.30 -3.91
CA LEU A 156 9.08 -10.74 -4.11
C LEU A 156 10.39 -11.10 -4.81
N ASN A 157 11.01 -12.17 -4.34
CA ASN A 157 12.16 -12.83 -4.95
C ASN A 157 11.79 -14.24 -5.41
N LEU A 158 12.67 -14.83 -6.21
CA LEU A 158 12.51 -16.21 -6.70
C LEU A 158 12.48 -17.22 -5.56
N ASP A 159 13.30 -17.04 -4.54
CA ASP A 159 13.39 -17.89 -3.33
C ASP A 159 12.13 -17.82 -2.44
N GLY A 160 11.31 -16.79 -2.61
CA GLY A 160 10.07 -16.62 -1.86
C GLY A 160 8.88 -17.40 -2.42
N ILE A 161 9.04 -18.17 -3.52
CA ILE A 161 7.95 -18.88 -4.18
C ILE A 161 8.22 -20.35 -4.27
N VAL A 162 7.29 -21.17 -3.80
CA VAL A 162 7.29 -22.62 -3.90
C VAL A 162 6.07 -23.06 -4.69
N LEU A 163 6.21 -23.11 -6.04
CA LEU A 163 5.08 -23.38 -6.95
C LEU A 163 4.50 -24.78 -6.78
N ASP A 164 5.32 -25.78 -6.46
CA ASP A 164 4.89 -27.16 -6.32
C ASP A 164 4.10 -27.39 -5.03
N GLU A 165 4.39 -26.62 -4.00
CA GLU A 165 3.64 -26.60 -2.74
C GLU A 165 2.49 -25.58 -2.74
N GLY A 166 2.45 -24.69 -3.74
CA GLY A 166 1.40 -23.69 -3.87
C GLY A 166 1.47 -22.55 -2.86
N TRP A 167 2.67 -22.09 -2.46
CA TRP A 167 2.87 -21.03 -1.48
C TRP A 167 3.78 -19.91 -1.96
N VAL A 168 3.51 -18.70 -1.45
CA VAL A 168 4.40 -17.54 -1.57
C VAL A 168 4.71 -16.97 -0.19
N SER A 169 5.98 -16.73 0.08
CA SER A 169 6.46 -16.09 1.30
C SER A 169 6.62 -14.59 1.08
N VAL A 170 5.96 -13.77 1.89
CA VAL A 170 5.98 -12.30 1.77
C VAL A 170 6.46 -11.63 3.05
N LYS A 171 7.24 -10.57 2.91
CA LYS A 171 7.66 -9.70 4.02
C LYS A 171 6.64 -8.57 4.20
N GLY A 172 5.94 -8.58 5.32
CA GLY A 172 4.99 -7.54 5.70
C GLY A 172 5.64 -6.35 6.41
N LYS A 173 4.80 -5.47 6.96
CA LYS A 173 5.23 -4.33 7.76
C LYS A 173 6.05 -4.79 8.98
N GLY A 174 7.19 -4.13 9.22
CA GLY A 174 8.09 -4.48 10.34
C GLY A 174 8.95 -5.73 10.09
N GLY A 175 9.08 -6.19 8.83
CA GLY A 175 9.92 -7.34 8.48
C GLY A 175 9.32 -8.70 8.81
N LYS A 176 8.10 -8.77 9.34
CA LYS A 176 7.42 -10.03 9.63
C LYS A 176 7.12 -10.78 8.33
N GLN A 177 7.51 -12.05 8.28
CA GLN A 177 7.21 -12.95 7.16
C GLN A 177 5.88 -13.67 7.39
N ARG A 178 5.15 -13.90 6.30
CA ARG A 178 4.00 -14.80 6.28
C ARG A 178 3.95 -15.57 4.98
N GLN A 179 3.37 -16.75 5.01
CA GLN A 179 3.05 -17.53 3.82
C GLN A 179 1.62 -17.24 3.39
N VAL A 180 1.40 -17.19 2.08
CA VAL A 180 0.08 -17.00 1.46
C VAL A 180 -0.11 -18.07 0.40
N PRO A 181 -1.26 -18.76 0.37
CA PRO A 181 -1.51 -19.79 -0.64
C PRO A 181 -1.65 -19.19 -2.03
N LEU A 182 -1.33 -19.99 -3.05
CA LEU A 182 -1.44 -19.67 -4.46
C LEU A 182 -2.59 -20.45 -5.10
N VAL A 183 -3.48 -19.76 -5.81
CA VAL A 183 -4.50 -20.43 -6.64
C VAL A 183 -3.89 -21.04 -7.89
N ALA A 184 -4.53 -22.08 -8.43
CA ALA A 184 -4.08 -22.80 -9.61
C ALA A 184 -3.79 -21.87 -10.82
N LYS A 185 -4.61 -20.84 -11.04
CA LYS A 185 -4.41 -19.86 -12.11
C LYS A 185 -3.15 -19.00 -11.89
N SER A 186 -2.86 -18.61 -10.65
CA SER A 186 -1.62 -17.87 -10.32
C SER A 186 -0.39 -18.76 -10.53
N ILE A 187 -0.45 -20.03 -10.14
CA ILE A 187 0.64 -20.99 -10.34
C ILE A 187 0.92 -21.18 -11.84
N ALA A 188 -0.12 -21.40 -12.65
CA ALA A 188 0.03 -21.57 -14.09
C ALA A 188 0.65 -20.32 -14.74
N ALA A 189 0.11 -19.14 -14.45
CA ALA A 189 0.63 -17.88 -14.99
C ALA A 189 2.08 -17.58 -14.53
N LEU A 190 2.44 -17.96 -13.31
CA LEU A 190 3.82 -17.82 -12.82
C LEU A 190 4.78 -18.78 -13.52
N ARG A 191 4.37 -20.02 -13.79
CA ARG A 191 5.18 -20.97 -14.59
C ARG A 191 5.42 -20.46 -16.01
N ASP A 192 4.37 -19.96 -16.67
CA ASP A 192 4.50 -19.37 -18.01
C ASP A 192 5.46 -18.18 -18.00
N TYR A 193 5.34 -17.31 -17.01
CA TYR A 193 6.23 -16.15 -16.88
C TYR A 193 7.69 -16.56 -16.60
N LEU A 194 7.93 -17.49 -15.69
CA LEU A 194 9.29 -17.90 -15.34
C LEU A 194 10.04 -18.50 -16.53
N ALA A 195 9.34 -19.12 -17.48
CA ALA A 195 9.92 -19.66 -18.71
C ALA A 195 10.44 -18.56 -19.67
N VAL A 196 9.86 -17.35 -19.61
CA VAL A 196 10.21 -16.21 -20.49
C VAL A 196 10.78 -15.01 -19.73
N ARG A 197 11.11 -15.17 -18.45
CA ARG A 197 11.55 -14.08 -17.58
C ARG A 197 12.85 -13.47 -18.07
N ILE A 198 12.83 -12.17 -18.38
CA ILE A 198 14.01 -11.39 -18.73
C ILE A 198 14.68 -10.91 -17.43
N ALA A 199 15.92 -11.29 -17.18
CA ALA A 199 16.65 -10.89 -15.98
C ALA A 199 18.12 -10.63 -16.26
N LYS A 200 18.69 -9.65 -15.54
CA LYS A 200 20.14 -9.49 -15.47
C LYS A 200 20.76 -10.63 -14.68
N GLU A 201 22.03 -10.88 -14.92
CA GLU A 201 22.81 -11.84 -14.14
C GLU A 201 22.71 -11.52 -12.63
N GLY A 202 22.40 -12.52 -11.82
CA GLY A 202 22.24 -12.39 -10.37
C GLY A 202 20.95 -11.72 -9.87
N GLU A 203 20.05 -11.27 -10.76
CA GLU A 203 18.81 -10.62 -10.31
C GLU A 203 17.81 -11.62 -9.69
N GLN A 204 17.55 -11.45 -8.40
CA GLN A 204 16.67 -12.31 -7.61
C GLN A 204 15.20 -11.87 -7.61
N ALA A 205 14.88 -10.66 -8.09
CA ALA A 205 13.50 -10.20 -8.12
C ALA A 205 12.61 -11.11 -8.95
N LEU A 206 11.45 -11.51 -8.41
CA LEU A 206 10.50 -12.29 -9.18
C LEU A 206 10.07 -11.52 -10.42
N PHE A 207 9.56 -10.30 -10.27
CA PHE A 207 9.10 -9.48 -11.38
C PHE A 207 10.14 -8.45 -11.80
N THR A 208 10.55 -8.55 -13.05
CA THR A 208 11.60 -7.71 -13.65
C THR A 208 11.01 -6.73 -14.67
N ASN A 209 11.71 -5.63 -14.90
CA ASN A 209 11.42 -4.68 -15.98
C ASN A 209 12.05 -5.13 -17.30
N LYS A 210 11.80 -4.40 -18.39
CA LYS A 210 12.36 -4.69 -19.73
C LYS A 210 13.90 -4.73 -19.79
N ASN A 211 14.57 -4.12 -18.82
CA ASN A 211 16.02 -4.11 -18.72
C ASN A 211 16.57 -5.19 -17.78
N GLY A 212 15.71 -6.12 -17.32
CA GLY A 212 16.07 -7.25 -16.47
C GLY A 212 16.29 -6.93 -14.99
N GLY A 213 16.10 -5.71 -14.52
CA GLY A 213 16.16 -5.37 -13.10
C GLY A 213 14.78 -5.36 -12.44
N ARG A 214 14.72 -5.28 -11.10
CA ARG A 214 13.48 -5.29 -10.32
C ARG A 214 12.45 -4.26 -10.83
N LEU A 215 11.20 -4.69 -10.94
CA LEU A 215 10.08 -3.84 -11.37
C LEU A 215 9.68 -2.88 -10.23
N GLY A 216 9.61 -1.57 -10.52
CA GLY A 216 9.24 -0.54 -9.53
C GLY A 216 7.72 -0.43 -9.33
N GLN A 217 7.28 -0.03 -8.14
CA GLN A 217 5.85 0.10 -7.78
C GLN A 217 5.07 0.99 -8.76
N ARG A 218 5.66 2.12 -9.18
CA ARG A 218 5.00 3.03 -10.13
C ARG A 218 4.80 2.38 -11.51
N GLN A 219 5.75 1.53 -11.92
CA GLN A 219 5.61 0.77 -13.17
C GLN A 219 4.50 -0.28 -13.05
N ILE A 220 4.44 -1.02 -11.92
CA ILE A 220 3.36 -1.97 -11.65
C ILE A 220 1.98 -1.29 -11.77
N GLN A 221 1.80 -0.12 -11.14
CA GLN A 221 0.56 0.64 -11.21
C GLN A 221 0.21 1.06 -12.64
N LYS A 222 1.19 1.57 -13.41
CA LYS A 222 0.99 1.96 -14.81
C LYS A 222 0.63 0.78 -15.70
N ARG A 223 1.28 -0.37 -15.51
CA ARG A 223 1.02 -1.59 -16.28
C ARG A 223 -0.39 -2.12 -15.98
N LEU A 224 -0.80 -2.15 -14.71
CA LEU A 224 -2.15 -2.59 -14.33
C LEU A 224 -3.23 -1.70 -14.96
N GLN A 225 -3.02 -0.39 -14.98
CA GLN A 225 -3.97 0.54 -15.61
C GLN A 225 -4.01 0.36 -17.13
N ALA A 226 -2.86 0.24 -17.79
CA ALA A 226 -2.79 -0.02 -19.22
C ALA A 226 -3.47 -1.36 -19.58
N TRP A 227 -3.26 -2.39 -18.78
CA TRP A 227 -3.93 -3.68 -18.91
C TRP A 227 -5.45 -3.56 -18.85
N ALA A 228 -5.98 -2.84 -17.85
CA ALA A 228 -7.40 -2.61 -17.69
C ALA A 228 -8.02 -1.88 -18.90
N VAL A 229 -7.31 -0.87 -19.43
CA VAL A 229 -7.75 -0.14 -20.63
C VAL A 229 -7.78 -1.05 -21.86
N ARG A 230 -6.77 -1.91 -22.06
CA ARG A 230 -6.70 -2.85 -23.21
C ARG A 230 -7.88 -3.84 -23.26
N VAL A 231 -8.42 -4.22 -22.10
CA VAL A 231 -9.60 -5.11 -22.02
C VAL A 231 -10.92 -4.33 -21.94
N GLY A 232 -10.92 -3.03 -22.21
CA GLY A 232 -12.13 -2.21 -22.22
C GLY A 232 -12.76 -1.99 -20.85
N SER A 233 -11.99 -2.08 -19.75
CA SER A 233 -12.53 -1.80 -18.43
C SER A 233 -12.98 -0.34 -18.31
N ALA A 234 -14.27 -0.13 -17.99
CA ALA A 234 -14.81 1.20 -17.73
C ALA A 234 -14.33 1.80 -16.38
N SER A 235 -13.73 0.98 -15.54
CA SER A 235 -13.30 1.37 -14.19
C SER A 235 -11.79 1.48 -14.10
N HIS A 236 -11.32 2.52 -13.39
CA HIS A 236 -9.92 2.58 -12.97
C HIS A 236 -9.60 1.43 -12.02
N ILE A 237 -8.55 0.64 -12.34
CA ILE A 237 -8.12 -0.47 -11.51
C ILE A 237 -6.79 -0.12 -10.84
N SER A 238 -6.71 -0.33 -9.54
CA SER A 238 -5.50 -0.12 -8.77
C SER A 238 -5.13 -1.36 -7.95
N PRO A 239 -3.86 -1.51 -7.55
CA PRO A 239 -3.44 -2.61 -6.68
C PRO A 239 -4.25 -2.71 -5.38
N HIS A 240 -4.62 -1.57 -4.82
CA HIS A 240 -5.44 -1.52 -3.61
C HIS A 240 -6.86 -2.06 -3.84
N MET A 241 -7.45 -1.73 -4.99
CA MET A 241 -8.78 -2.25 -5.37
C MET A 241 -8.73 -3.76 -5.61
N MET A 242 -7.68 -4.30 -6.25
CA MET A 242 -7.53 -5.75 -6.43
C MET A 242 -7.46 -6.49 -5.09
N ARG A 243 -6.65 -5.99 -4.15
CA ARG A 243 -6.57 -6.54 -2.80
C ARG A 243 -7.90 -6.42 -2.03
N HIS A 244 -8.60 -5.29 -2.17
CA HIS A 244 -9.92 -5.11 -1.54
C HIS A 244 -10.95 -6.07 -2.12
N SER A 245 -10.96 -6.27 -3.46
CA SER A 245 -11.82 -7.23 -4.13
C SER A 245 -11.53 -8.67 -3.68
N TYR A 246 -10.24 -9.06 -3.57
CA TYR A 246 -9.84 -10.33 -2.98
C TYR A 246 -10.46 -10.52 -1.60
N ALA A 247 -10.28 -9.54 -0.70
CA ALA A 247 -10.79 -9.61 0.67
C ALA A 247 -12.31 -9.76 0.71
N THR A 248 -13.02 -8.96 -0.10
CA THR A 248 -14.48 -8.96 -0.17
C THR A 248 -15.01 -10.28 -0.74
N HIS A 249 -14.45 -10.76 -1.86
CA HIS A 249 -14.92 -11.99 -2.51
C HIS A 249 -14.63 -13.22 -1.64
N LEU A 250 -13.45 -13.26 -1.02
CA LEU A 250 -13.11 -14.37 -0.13
C LEU A 250 -14.01 -14.38 1.12
N LEU A 251 -14.28 -13.20 1.71
CA LEU A 251 -15.19 -13.09 2.86
C LEU A 251 -16.63 -13.49 2.50
N GLN A 252 -17.12 -13.03 1.34
CA GLN A 252 -18.47 -13.39 0.87
C GLN A 252 -18.65 -14.90 0.64
N ALA A 253 -17.58 -15.55 0.15
CA ALA A 253 -17.63 -16.97 -0.17
C ALA A 253 -17.35 -17.88 1.04
N SER A 254 -16.46 -17.46 1.96
CA SER A 254 -16.09 -18.26 3.15
C SER A 254 -16.94 -17.98 4.38
N GLY A 255 -17.45 -16.75 4.54
CA GLY A 255 -18.06 -16.28 5.77
C GLY A 255 -17.08 -16.12 6.94
N ASP A 256 -15.80 -16.42 6.75
CA ASP A 256 -14.77 -16.43 7.79
C ASP A 256 -13.89 -15.16 7.75
N ILE A 257 -14.31 -14.14 8.51
CA ILE A 257 -13.58 -12.87 8.63
C ILE A 257 -12.18 -13.06 9.23
N ARG A 258 -12.01 -14.06 10.10
CA ARG A 258 -10.76 -14.29 10.81
C ARG A 258 -9.71 -14.87 9.86
N ALA A 259 -10.07 -15.89 9.10
CA ALA A 259 -9.20 -16.46 8.05
C ALA A 259 -8.80 -15.40 7.01
N VAL A 260 -9.75 -14.56 6.58
CA VAL A 260 -9.47 -13.47 5.63
C VAL A 260 -8.50 -12.43 6.21
N GLN A 261 -8.66 -12.04 7.49
CA GLN A 261 -7.75 -11.11 8.15
C GLN A 261 -6.33 -11.67 8.29
N GLU A 262 -6.21 -12.95 8.59
CA GLU A 262 -4.92 -13.67 8.70
C GLU A 262 -4.21 -13.73 7.33
N LEU A 263 -4.89 -14.15 6.28
CA LEU A 263 -4.36 -14.17 4.91
C LEU A 263 -3.90 -12.79 4.44
N LEU A 264 -4.62 -11.74 4.83
CA LEU A 264 -4.25 -10.36 4.52
C LEU A 264 -3.08 -9.83 5.38
N GLY A 265 -2.74 -10.47 6.49
CA GLY A 265 -1.71 -10.01 7.42
C GLY A 265 -2.09 -8.67 8.07
N HIS A 266 -3.27 -8.60 8.66
CA HIS A 266 -3.69 -7.45 9.45
C HIS A 266 -3.07 -7.52 10.85
N SER A 267 -2.25 -6.52 11.19
CA SER A 267 -1.41 -6.49 12.39
C SER A 267 -2.15 -6.22 13.72
N ASN A 268 -3.47 -6.12 13.72
CA ASN A 268 -4.26 -5.76 14.92
C ASN A 268 -4.77 -6.95 15.75
N LEU A 269 -4.44 -8.18 15.38
CA LEU A 269 -4.63 -9.31 16.27
C LEU A 269 -3.30 -9.50 17.02
N SER A 270 -3.37 -9.21 18.31
CA SER A 270 -2.27 -9.37 19.26
C SER A 270 -1.73 -10.79 19.21
N ALA A 271 -0.41 -10.89 19.34
CA ALA A 271 0.38 -12.08 19.56
C ALA A 271 0.98 -12.73 18.31
N THR A 272 2.25 -12.93 18.43
CA THR A 272 3.10 -13.89 17.73
C THR A 272 2.48 -15.30 17.89
N GLN A 273 1.45 -15.60 17.09
CA GLN A 273 1.01 -16.98 16.94
C GLN A 273 2.03 -17.66 16.03
N VAL A 274 2.76 -18.60 16.59
CA VAL A 274 3.50 -19.60 15.84
C VAL A 274 2.44 -20.41 15.09
N TYR A 275 2.29 -20.21 13.79
CA TYR A 275 1.35 -20.97 12.97
C TYR A 275 1.74 -22.45 13.02
N THR A 276 0.81 -23.28 13.48
CA THR A 276 0.97 -24.71 13.39
C THR A 276 0.62 -25.19 11.98
N LYS A 277 1.07 -26.36 11.59
CA LYS A 277 0.73 -26.98 10.28
C LYS A 277 -0.81 -27.08 10.12
N LEU A 278 -1.53 -27.32 11.21
CA LEU A 278 -3.00 -27.37 11.24
C LEU A 278 -3.68 -26.04 10.90
N ASP A 279 -3.09 -24.90 11.30
CA ASP A 279 -3.62 -23.58 10.97
C ASP A 279 -3.45 -23.30 9.47
N PHE A 280 -2.33 -23.71 8.87
CA PHE A 280 -2.10 -23.60 7.44
C PHE A 280 -3.06 -24.46 6.62
N ASP A 281 -3.32 -25.69 7.02
CA ASP A 281 -4.24 -26.61 6.35
C ASP A 281 -5.70 -26.10 6.41
N HIS A 282 -6.08 -25.42 7.50
CA HIS A 282 -7.38 -24.78 7.60
C HIS A 282 -7.47 -23.56 6.66
N LEU A 283 -6.48 -22.68 6.68
CA LEU A 283 -6.42 -21.51 5.80
C LEU A 283 -6.40 -21.89 4.32
N ALA A 284 -5.67 -22.94 3.95
CA ALA A 284 -5.64 -23.46 2.59
C ALA A 284 -6.99 -24.01 2.16
N ARG A 285 -7.69 -24.77 3.02
CA ARG A 285 -9.06 -25.26 2.74
C ARG A 285 -10.05 -24.14 2.51
N VAL A 286 -10.13 -23.19 3.46
CA VAL A 286 -11.01 -22.01 3.31
C VAL A 286 -10.72 -21.27 2.02
N TYR A 287 -9.44 -21.15 1.67
CA TYR A 287 -9.00 -20.48 0.46
C TYR A 287 -9.41 -21.23 -0.81
N ASP A 288 -9.13 -22.54 -0.89
CA ASP A 288 -9.42 -23.37 -2.08
C ASP A 288 -10.92 -23.53 -2.33
N GLU A 289 -11.73 -23.58 -1.27
CA GLU A 289 -13.18 -23.70 -1.39
C GLU A 289 -13.84 -22.37 -1.75
N ALA A 290 -13.34 -21.26 -1.23
CA ALA A 290 -13.97 -19.95 -1.32
C ALA A 290 -13.41 -19.04 -2.41
N HIS A 291 -12.13 -19.19 -2.82
CA HIS A 291 -11.55 -18.23 -3.76
C HIS A 291 -12.06 -18.44 -5.19
N PRO A 292 -12.55 -17.37 -5.86
CA PRO A 292 -13.16 -17.48 -7.22
C PRO A 292 -12.23 -18.09 -8.29
N ARG A 293 -10.90 -17.96 -8.10
CA ARG A 293 -9.89 -18.44 -9.06
C ARG A 293 -9.28 -19.79 -8.67
N ALA A 294 -9.67 -20.38 -7.52
CA ALA A 294 -9.20 -21.70 -7.11
C ALA A 294 -9.92 -22.83 -7.86
N LYS A 295 -11.20 -22.63 -8.23
CA LYS A 295 -11.99 -23.65 -8.91
C LYS A 295 -11.48 -23.88 -10.34
N ARG A 296 -11.00 -25.10 -10.64
CA ARG A 296 -10.80 -25.55 -12.00
C ARG A 296 -12.17 -25.58 -12.70
N LYS A 297 -12.32 -24.91 -13.85
CA LYS A 297 -13.45 -25.23 -14.76
C LYS A 297 -13.34 -26.72 -15.11
N LYS A 298 -14.40 -27.48 -14.81
CA LYS A 298 -14.56 -28.83 -15.32
C LYS A 298 -14.66 -28.79 -16.84
#